data_7b12772076e3cb4b99acd7f855257834
#
_entry.id   7b12772076e3cb4b99acd7f855257834
#
_cell.length_a   1.000
_cell.length_b   1.000
_cell.length_c   1.000
_cell.angle_alpha   90.00
_cell.angle_beta   90.00
_cell.angle_gamma   90.00
#
_symmetry.space_group_name_H-M   'P 1'
#
loop_
_entity.id
_entity.type
_entity.pdbx_description
1 polymer ?
#
loop_
_entity_poly.entity_id
_entity_poly.type
_entity_poly.pdbx_seq_one_letter_code
_entity_poly.pdbx_strand_id
1 'polypeptide(L)'
;MREILFRGKHSDNEWYYGSLIVGINGKAYISSNGEAYPTKVYTETVGQYTGLTDKNGVSIFEGDIVKIVDFQIGKVVFECGAFGIVVLPRIDWDYLDSEIAGITGCDNRPYFCCNDNFISLWELMWNYNQEEDVCDVIEIIGNVHDNGELLKGE
;
A
#
# COMPACT_ATOMS: atom_id res chain seq x y z
N MET A 1 -5.95 -10.75 16.99
CA MET A 1 -4.52 -10.49 16.65
C MET A 1 -4.46 -9.92 15.24
N ARG A 2 -3.65 -8.88 15.03
CA ARG A 2 -3.45 -8.33 13.70
C ARG A 2 -2.75 -9.33 12.80
N GLU A 3 -3.26 -9.50 11.58
CA GLU A 3 -2.61 -10.36 10.59
C GLU A 3 -1.29 -9.73 10.12
N ILE A 4 -0.22 -10.50 10.21
CA ILE A 4 1.10 -10.11 9.71
C ILE A 4 1.40 -10.99 8.52
N LEU A 5 1.38 -10.40 7.33
CA LEU A 5 1.51 -11.10 6.07
C LEU A 5 2.49 -10.37 5.16
N PHE A 6 3.30 -11.12 4.46
CA PHE A 6 4.26 -10.62 3.48
C PHE A 6 3.98 -11.22 2.12
N ARG A 7 4.44 -10.56 1.09
CA ARG A 7 4.51 -11.12 -0.25
C ARG A 7 5.90 -10.94 -0.82
N GLY A 8 6.24 -11.76 -1.81
CA GLY A 8 7.48 -11.66 -2.54
C GLY A 8 7.37 -12.37 -3.87
N LYS A 9 8.17 -11.97 -4.83
CA LYS A 9 8.15 -12.53 -6.18
C LYS A 9 9.28 -13.54 -6.34
N HIS A 10 8.93 -14.74 -6.80
CA HIS A 10 9.88 -15.81 -7.07
C HIS A 10 10.40 -15.72 -8.51
N SER A 11 11.44 -16.50 -8.81
CA SER A 11 12.04 -16.55 -10.15
C SER A 11 11.11 -17.09 -11.25
N ASP A 12 10.00 -17.74 -10.87
CA ASP A 12 8.94 -18.15 -11.79
C ASP A 12 8.02 -16.99 -12.21
N ASN A 13 8.31 -15.81 -11.70
CA ASN A 13 7.54 -14.58 -11.95
C ASN A 13 6.17 -14.55 -11.26
N GLU A 14 5.94 -15.46 -10.31
CA GLU A 14 4.71 -15.51 -9.52
C GLU A 14 4.90 -14.90 -8.14
N TRP A 15 3.80 -14.36 -7.60
CA TRP A 15 3.78 -13.81 -6.25
C TRP A 15 3.42 -14.89 -5.23
N TYR A 16 4.16 -14.88 -4.12
CA TYR A 16 3.93 -15.78 -2.98
C TYR A 16 3.60 -14.95 -1.74
N TYR A 17 2.67 -15.46 -0.94
CA TYR A 17 2.15 -14.77 0.24
C TYR A 17 2.32 -15.65 1.47
N GLY A 18 2.72 -15.08 2.58
CA GLY A 18 2.91 -15.81 3.83
C GLY A 18 3.84 -15.12 4.80
N SER A 19 4.48 -15.92 5.64
CA SER A 19 5.45 -15.42 6.62
C SER A 19 6.81 -15.20 5.95
N LEU A 20 7.46 -14.10 6.32
CA LEU A 20 8.78 -13.76 5.81
C LEU A 20 9.87 -14.41 6.66
N ILE A 21 10.82 -15.05 6.00
CA ILE A 21 12.04 -15.57 6.61
C ILE A 21 13.23 -14.91 5.91
N VAL A 22 14.07 -14.23 6.68
CA VAL A 22 15.32 -13.66 6.16
C VAL A 22 16.48 -14.47 6.73
N GLY A 23 17.24 -15.11 5.84
CA GLY A 23 18.40 -15.88 6.22
C GLY A 23 19.60 -15.02 6.60
N ILE A 24 20.58 -15.62 7.25
CA ILE A 24 21.82 -14.93 7.64
C ILE A 24 22.61 -14.40 6.44
N ASN A 25 22.36 -14.97 5.26
CA ASN A 25 22.94 -14.52 4.00
C ASN A 25 22.18 -13.35 3.36
N GLY A 26 21.14 -12.82 4.03
CA GLY A 26 20.31 -11.73 3.52
C GLY A 26 19.27 -12.16 2.50
N LYS A 27 19.16 -13.44 2.18
CA LYS A 27 18.16 -13.95 1.24
C LYS A 27 16.79 -14.06 1.90
N ALA A 28 15.75 -13.75 1.15
CA ALA A 28 14.37 -13.76 1.64
C ALA A 28 13.61 -14.97 1.12
N TYR A 29 12.75 -15.50 1.98
CA TYR A 29 11.90 -16.66 1.69
C TYR A 29 10.49 -16.37 2.21
N ILE A 30 9.48 -16.84 1.49
CA ILE A 30 8.08 -16.78 1.95
C ILE A 30 7.62 -18.20 2.28
N SER A 31 7.10 -18.36 3.49
CA SER A 31 6.50 -19.60 3.95
C SER A 31 4.98 -19.45 3.92
N SER A 32 4.37 -20.13 2.96
CA SER A 32 2.92 -20.16 2.81
C SER A 32 2.31 -21.27 3.67
N ASN A 33 1.09 -21.04 4.16
CA ASN A 33 0.37 -22.03 4.95
C ASN A 33 0.21 -23.36 4.19
N GLY A 34 0.58 -24.47 4.85
CA GLY A 34 0.44 -25.81 4.30
C GLY A 34 1.55 -26.27 3.39
N GLU A 35 2.55 -25.45 3.14
CA GLU A 35 3.70 -25.81 2.34
C GLU A 35 4.84 -26.32 3.24
N ALA A 36 5.52 -27.39 2.77
CA ALA A 36 6.60 -28.01 3.53
C ALA A 36 7.89 -27.20 3.54
N TYR A 37 8.11 -26.37 2.51
CA TYR A 37 9.34 -25.60 2.36
C TYR A 37 9.04 -24.16 1.98
N PRO A 38 9.81 -23.20 2.54
CA PRO A 38 9.66 -21.81 2.14
C PRO A 38 10.17 -21.58 0.72
N THR A 39 9.53 -20.67 0.02
CA THR A 39 9.88 -20.29 -1.34
C THR A 39 10.81 -19.08 -1.34
N LYS A 40 11.96 -19.22 -2.02
CA LYS A 40 12.88 -18.10 -2.18
C LYS A 40 12.26 -17.03 -3.07
N VAL A 41 12.34 -15.77 -2.63
CA VAL A 41 11.83 -14.64 -3.40
C VAL A 41 12.92 -13.59 -3.60
N TYR A 42 12.75 -12.73 -4.60
CA TYR A 42 13.64 -11.59 -4.78
C TYR A 42 13.44 -10.64 -3.61
N THR A 43 14.52 -10.33 -2.90
CA THR A 43 14.49 -9.51 -1.69
C THR A 43 13.89 -8.13 -1.95
N GLU A 44 14.19 -7.54 -3.09
CA GLU A 44 13.68 -6.23 -3.48
C GLU A 44 12.16 -6.21 -3.74
N THR A 45 11.54 -7.37 -3.93
CA THR A 45 10.10 -7.47 -4.16
C THR A 45 9.29 -7.68 -2.88
N VAL A 46 9.95 -7.91 -1.76
CA VAL A 46 9.28 -8.18 -0.49
C VAL A 46 8.51 -6.95 -0.02
N GLY A 47 7.25 -7.13 0.27
CA GLY A 47 6.38 -6.10 0.83
C GLY A 47 5.47 -6.66 1.90
N GLN A 48 5.17 -5.83 2.90
CA GLN A 48 4.29 -6.23 3.98
C GLN A 48 2.85 -5.80 3.71
N TYR A 49 1.89 -6.65 4.12
CA TYR A 49 0.48 -6.29 4.15
C TYR A 49 0.27 -5.14 5.14
N THR A 50 -0.42 -4.10 4.69
CA THR A 50 -0.66 -2.90 5.51
C THR A 50 -1.70 -3.11 6.60
N GLY A 51 -2.49 -4.17 6.53
CA GLY A 51 -3.63 -4.40 7.41
C GLY A 51 -4.92 -3.82 6.87
N LEU A 52 -4.88 -3.14 5.73
CA LEU A 52 -6.04 -2.48 5.13
C LEU A 52 -6.33 -3.05 3.74
N THR A 53 -7.57 -2.90 3.32
CA THR A 53 -8.01 -3.25 1.97
C THR A 53 -8.41 -1.99 1.20
N ASP A 54 -8.38 -2.07 -0.13
CA ASP A 54 -8.84 -0.98 -0.98
C ASP A 54 -10.38 -0.97 -1.08
N LYS A 55 -10.93 -0.06 -1.87
CA LYS A 55 -12.38 0.08 -2.03
C LYS A 55 -13.07 -1.17 -2.58
N ASN A 56 -12.32 -2.07 -3.20
CA ASN A 56 -12.83 -3.33 -3.76
C ASN A 56 -12.59 -4.54 -2.85
N GLY A 57 -12.08 -4.31 -1.64
CA GLY A 57 -11.75 -5.37 -0.69
C GLY A 57 -10.45 -6.10 -0.97
N VAL A 58 -9.59 -5.56 -1.82
CA VAL A 58 -8.28 -6.13 -2.14
C VAL A 58 -7.25 -5.68 -1.12
N SER A 59 -6.48 -6.62 -0.56
CA SER A 59 -5.45 -6.33 0.44
C SER A 59 -4.38 -5.41 -0.12
N ILE A 60 -4.06 -4.34 0.61
CA ILE A 60 -3.04 -3.36 0.24
C ILE A 60 -1.70 -3.78 0.81
N PHE A 61 -0.71 -3.93 -0.07
CA PHE A 61 0.66 -4.25 0.29
C PHE A 61 1.60 -3.09 -0.02
N GLU A 62 2.65 -3.02 0.75
CA GLU A 62 3.81 -2.20 0.43
C GLU A 62 4.28 -2.52 -1.00
N GLY A 63 4.52 -1.49 -1.81
CA GLY A 63 4.87 -1.65 -3.22
C GLY A 63 3.69 -1.60 -4.19
N ASP A 64 2.45 -1.58 -3.69
CA ASP A 64 1.29 -1.39 -4.56
C ASP A 64 1.27 0.02 -5.16
N ILE A 65 0.75 0.11 -6.37
CA ILE A 65 0.43 1.38 -7.02
C ILE A 65 -1.07 1.58 -6.90
N VAL A 66 -1.45 2.73 -6.38
CA VAL A 66 -2.84 3.04 -6.06
C VAL A 66 -3.27 4.34 -6.69
N LYS A 67 -4.56 4.44 -6.97
CA LYS A 67 -5.22 5.68 -7.38
C LYS A 67 -6.00 6.23 -6.19
N ILE A 68 -5.79 7.50 -5.86
CA ILE A 68 -6.49 8.18 -4.79
C ILE A 68 -7.62 9.00 -5.40
N VAL A 69 -8.86 8.70 -5.04
CA VAL A 69 -10.08 9.44 -5.44
C VAL A 69 -10.16 9.68 -6.96
N ASP A 70 -9.78 8.69 -7.75
CA ASP A 70 -9.79 8.75 -9.23
C ASP A 70 -8.92 9.88 -9.85
N PHE A 71 -8.01 10.45 -9.07
CA PHE A 71 -7.24 11.60 -9.54
C PHE A 71 -5.74 11.38 -9.51
N GLN A 72 -5.17 11.13 -8.35
CA GLN A 72 -3.71 11.00 -8.23
C GLN A 72 -3.28 9.55 -8.07
N ILE A 73 -2.12 9.25 -8.65
CA ILE A 73 -1.50 7.94 -8.59
C ILE A 73 -0.27 8.02 -7.70
N GLY A 74 -0.15 7.08 -6.77
CA GLY A 74 1.00 7.00 -5.89
C GLY A 74 1.38 5.56 -5.59
N LYS A 75 2.45 5.39 -4.83
CA LYS A 75 2.89 4.05 -4.40
C LYS A 75 2.80 3.92 -2.88
N VAL A 76 2.49 2.72 -2.44
CA VAL A 76 2.41 2.38 -1.01
C VAL A 76 3.80 2.12 -0.48
N VAL A 77 4.17 2.83 0.59
CA VAL A 77 5.49 2.75 1.24
C VAL A 77 5.32 2.68 2.75
N PHE A 78 6.40 2.33 3.45
CA PHE A 78 6.49 2.48 4.89
C PHE A 78 7.52 3.57 5.19
N GLU A 79 7.05 4.74 5.59
CA GLU A 79 7.89 5.90 5.92
C GLU A 79 7.34 6.62 7.14
N CYS A 80 8.19 7.31 7.86
CA CYS A 80 7.81 8.07 9.06
C CYS A 80 7.04 7.23 10.08
N GLY A 81 7.35 5.93 10.15
CA GLY A 81 6.72 5.02 11.11
C GLY A 81 5.32 4.54 10.72
N ALA A 82 4.90 4.73 9.47
CA ALA A 82 3.56 4.37 9.03
C ALA A 82 3.54 3.90 7.58
N PHE A 83 2.58 3.03 7.26
CA PHE A 83 2.24 2.78 5.87
C PHE A 83 1.50 3.99 5.31
N GLY A 84 1.86 4.39 4.13
CA GLY A 84 1.25 5.53 3.47
C GLY A 84 1.47 5.52 1.98
N ILE A 85 1.05 6.60 1.32
CA ILE A 85 1.14 6.74 -0.12
C ILE A 85 2.04 7.93 -0.44
N VAL A 86 3.01 7.69 -1.32
CA VAL A 86 3.86 8.75 -1.88
C VAL A 86 3.36 9.08 -3.27
N VAL A 87 3.05 10.35 -3.49
CA VAL A 87 2.64 10.91 -4.77
C VAL A 87 3.71 11.89 -5.24
N LEU A 88 4.22 11.73 -6.44
CA LEU A 88 5.26 12.61 -6.98
C LEU A 88 4.71 13.50 -8.08
N PRO A 89 5.14 14.77 -8.14
CA PRO A 89 6.10 15.42 -7.24
C PRO A 89 5.54 15.79 -5.88
N ARG A 90 4.23 15.94 -5.78
CA ARG A 90 3.55 16.25 -4.52
C ARG A 90 2.05 15.92 -4.60
N ILE A 91 1.40 15.87 -3.44
CA ILE A 91 -0.05 15.70 -3.35
C ILE A 91 -0.72 17.03 -3.67
N ASP A 92 -1.76 16.98 -4.49
CA ASP A 92 -2.65 18.13 -4.70
C ASP A 92 -3.64 18.18 -3.54
N TRP A 93 -3.24 18.87 -2.49
CA TRP A 93 -4.02 18.96 -1.25
C TRP A 93 -5.36 19.67 -1.44
N ASP A 94 -5.40 20.70 -2.27
CA ASP A 94 -6.64 21.44 -2.51
C ASP A 94 -7.70 20.56 -3.16
N TYR A 95 -7.30 19.78 -4.15
CA TYR A 95 -8.19 18.83 -4.81
C TYR A 95 -8.61 17.70 -3.86
N LEU A 96 -7.65 17.11 -3.16
CA LEU A 96 -7.91 16.00 -2.25
C LEU A 96 -8.86 16.40 -1.13
N ASP A 97 -8.64 17.56 -0.52
CA ASP A 97 -9.53 18.09 0.53
C ASP A 97 -10.95 18.28 0.01
N SER A 98 -11.09 18.84 -1.18
CA SER A 98 -12.40 19.07 -1.80
C SER A 98 -13.15 17.77 -2.06
N GLU A 99 -12.47 16.76 -2.61
CA GLU A 99 -13.08 15.46 -2.89
C GLU A 99 -13.45 14.73 -1.60
N ILE A 100 -12.58 14.79 -0.60
CA ILE A 100 -12.83 14.16 0.70
C ILE A 100 -14.03 14.83 1.37
N ALA A 101 -14.10 16.15 1.39
CA ALA A 101 -15.22 16.88 1.96
C ALA A 101 -16.54 16.53 1.26
N GLY A 102 -16.51 16.36 -0.08
CA GLY A 102 -17.65 15.94 -0.86
C GLY A 102 -18.18 14.57 -0.51
N ILE A 103 -17.28 13.63 -0.18
CA ILE A 103 -17.65 12.25 0.18
C ILE A 103 -18.13 12.15 1.62
N THR A 104 -17.46 12.83 2.54
CA THR A 104 -17.68 12.65 3.99
C THR A 104 -18.47 13.76 4.65
N GLY A 105 -18.61 14.90 4.00
CA GLY A 105 -19.25 16.09 4.58
C GLY A 105 -18.43 16.79 5.67
N CYS A 106 -17.14 16.49 5.78
CA CYS A 106 -16.25 17.08 6.78
C CYS A 106 -15.25 18.03 6.14
N ASP A 107 -15.26 19.29 6.59
CA ASP A 107 -14.47 20.36 5.99
C ASP A 107 -13.09 20.59 6.60
N ASN A 108 -12.83 20.09 7.77
CA ASN A 108 -11.60 20.39 8.49
C ASN A 108 -10.82 19.13 8.81
N ARG A 109 -9.72 18.93 8.11
CA ARG A 109 -8.87 17.77 8.32
C ARG A 109 -7.42 18.15 8.52
N PRO A 110 -6.90 17.92 9.71
CA PRO A 110 -5.47 17.93 9.88
C PRO A 110 -4.92 16.65 9.26
N TYR A 111 -4.20 16.76 8.16
CA TYR A 111 -3.45 15.65 7.63
C TYR A 111 -2.09 15.57 8.29
N PHE A 112 -1.73 14.37 8.69
CA PHE A 112 -0.41 14.10 9.19
C PHE A 112 0.46 13.66 8.03
N CYS A 113 1.34 14.51 7.58
CA CYS A 113 2.28 14.16 6.53
C CYS A 113 3.71 14.46 6.96
N CYS A 114 4.64 13.62 6.53
CA CYS A 114 6.07 13.84 6.77
C CYS A 114 6.63 14.92 5.84
N ASN A 115 6.00 15.06 4.69
CA ASN A 115 6.40 15.99 3.64
C ASN A 115 5.22 16.22 2.68
N ASP A 116 5.43 17.04 1.66
CA ASP A 116 4.37 17.46 0.74
C ASP A 116 3.84 16.35 -0.17
N ASN A 117 4.45 15.19 -0.16
CA ASN A 117 4.09 14.11 -1.08
C ASN A 117 3.68 12.81 -0.39
N PHE A 118 3.56 12.79 0.92
CA PHE A 118 3.21 11.59 1.68
C PHE A 118 1.94 11.80 2.50
N ILE A 119 1.01 10.83 2.44
CA ILE A 119 -0.14 10.76 3.32
C ILE A 119 -0.27 9.35 3.90
N SER A 120 -0.50 9.23 5.21
CA SER A 120 -0.63 7.92 5.84
C SER A 120 -1.96 7.24 5.45
N LEU A 121 -1.93 5.91 5.31
CA LEU A 121 -3.14 5.13 5.05
C LEU A 121 -4.13 5.24 6.22
N TRP A 122 -3.61 5.35 7.45
CA TRP A 122 -4.44 5.49 8.64
C TRP A 122 -5.32 6.76 8.57
N GLU A 123 -4.75 7.87 8.10
CA GLU A 123 -5.50 9.12 7.91
C GLU A 123 -6.64 8.96 6.92
N LEU A 124 -6.35 8.32 5.80
CA LEU A 124 -7.34 8.08 4.76
C LEU A 124 -8.44 7.13 5.24
N MET A 125 -8.08 6.05 5.89
CA MET A 125 -9.02 5.06 6.41
C MET A 125 -9.89 5.67 7.53
N TRP A 126 -9.28 6.35 8.49
CA TRP A 126 -9.97 6.96 9.62
C TRP A 126 -11.08 7.90 9.18
N ASN A 127 -10.83 8.62 8.12
CA ASN A 127 -11.78 9.61 7.62
C ASN A 127 -12.97 9.00 6.88
N TYR A 128 -12.90 7.73 6.48
CA TYR A 128 -13.88 7.15 5.58
C TYR A 128 -14.61 5.92 6.12
N ASN A 129 -13.88 4.97 6.64
CA ASN A 129 -14.48 3.76 7.13
C ASN A 129 -13.67 3.17 8.27
N GLN A 130 -14.05 3.52 9.49
CA GLN A 130 -13.34 3.12 10.70
C GLN A 130 -13.64 1.68 11.13
N GLU A 131 -14.69 1.07 10.60
CA GLU A 131 -15.20 -0.18 11.14
C GLU A 131 -14.71 -1.43 10.42
N GLU A 132 -14.31 -1.31 9.16
CA GLU A 132 -14.05 -2.46 8.31
C GLU A 132 -12.61 -2.57 7.78
N ASP A 133 -11.70 -1.73 8.22
CA ASP A 133 -10.33 -1.67 7.71
C ASP A 133 -10.26 -1.49 6.19
N VAL A 134 -11.29 -0.87 5.61
CA VAL A 134 -11.42 -0.61 4.17
C VAL A 134 -11.09 0.84 3.88
N CYS A 135 -10.25 1.08 2.91
CA CYS A 135 -9.91 2.41 2.46
C CYS A 135 -10.71 2.76 1.19
N ASP A 136 -11.87 3.35 1.38
CA ASP A 136 -12.87 3.59 0.32
C ASP A 136 -12.41 4.55 -0.78
N VAL A 137 -11.34 5.29 -0.53
CA VAL A 137 -10.82 6.28 -1.50
C VAL A 137 -9.66 5.77 -2.32
N ILE A 138 -9.23 4.53 -2.09
CA ILE A 138 -8.06 3.96 -2.75
C ILE A 138 -8.47 2.78 -3.62
N GLU A 139 -7.90 2.73 -4.81
CA GLU A 139 -8.00 1.58 -5.70
C GLU A 139 -6.61 1.12 -6.10
N ILE A 140 -6.31 -0.15 -5.90
CA ILE A 140 -5.06 -0.75 -6.37
C ILE A 140 -5.14 -0.92 -7.89
N ILE A 141 -4.17 -0.37 -8.61
CA ILE A 141 -4.11 -0.44 -10.07
C ILE A 141 -2.92 -1.23 -10.59
N GLY A 142 -2.04 -1.65 -9.69
CA GLY A 142 -0.85 -2.44 -10.03
C GLY A 142 0.15 -2.43 -8.88
N ASN A 143 1.40 -2.74 -9.19
CA ASN A 143 2.49 -2.65 -8.22
C ASN A 143 3.78 -2.18 -8.91
N VAL A 144 4.74 -1.71 -8.12
CA VAL A 144 5.97 -1.10 -8.64
C VAL A 144 6.85 -2.08 -9.42
N HIS A 145 6.72 -3.38 -9.19
CA HIS A 145 7.56 -4.41 -9.81
C HIS A 145 7.03 -4.86 -11.17
N ASP A 146 5.71 -4.92 -11.31
CA ASP A 146 5.05 -5.37 -12.54
C ASP A 146 4.58 -4.21 -13.42
N ASN A 147 4.25 -3.08 -12.83
CA ASN A 147 3.56 -1.97 -13.51
C ASN A 147 4.24 -0.61 -13.25
N GLY A 148 5.55 -0.60 -13.10
CA GLY A 148 6.30 0.62 -12.77
C GLY A 148 6.05 1.80 -13.71
N GLU A 149 5.64 1.53 -14.94
CA GLU A 149 5.30 2.55 -15.93
C GLU A 149 4.11 3.44 -15.51
N LEU A 150 3.23 2.94 -14.65
CA LEU A 150 2.10 3.71 -14.17
C LEU A 150 2.51 4.94 -13.35
N LEU A 151 3.68 4.89 -12.73
CA LEU A 151 4.22 6.02 -11.94
C LEU A 151 4.89 7.08 -12.81
N LYS A 152 5.18 6.76 -14.06
CA LYS A 152 5.88 7.65 -14.99
C LYS A 152 4.92 8.37 -15.93
N GLY A 153 3.67 8.11 -15.80
CA GLY A 153 2.70 8.41 -16.84
C GLY A 153 2.30 9.85 -16.84
N GLU A 154 2.74 10.75 -16.69
CA GLU A 154 2.23 12.09 -16.94
C GLU A 154 3.43 13.08 -17.09
#